data_f0e4149bbd31a9bc1fdb3abe470a39ac
#
_entry.id   f0e4149bbd31a9bc1fdb3abe470a39ac
#
_cell.length_a   1.000
_cell.length_b   1.000
_cell.length_c   1.000
_cell.angle_alpha   90.00
_cell.angle_beta   90.00
_cell.angle_gamma   90.00
#
_symmetry.space_group_name_H-M   'P 1'
#
loop_
_entity.id
_entity.type
_entity.pdbx_description
1 polymer ?
#
loop_
_entity_poly.entity_id
_entity_poly.type
_entity_poly.pdbx_seq_one_letter_code
_entity_poly.pdbx_strand_id
1 'polypeptide(L)'
;MNYIRFENIEKSFDIQKVLDDINICIDQGEFITLLGPSGCGKTTLLRCLAGLEKVDGGKIFLDNRDITYALPKERNMSMIFQQYSLFPTMTVAKNIAFGLKMQRLGQAEIKNRVANALKMVDLVGSENKYPGQLSGGEQQRVALARSIVTKSKVLLLDEPFSAIDAKLRKSLQIKIKEIHDELGMTTVFVTHDQEEAMRMSDRIYLMCNGKVLNRWVRLWICT
;
A
#
# COMPACT_ATOMS: atom_id res chain seq x y z
N MET A 1 12.25 4.88 -15.82
CA MET A 1 11.14 5.69 -16.39
C MET A 1 10.13 5.94 -15.26
N ASN A 2 9.88 7.20 -14.92
CA ASN A 2 9.03 7.56 -13.77
C ASN A 2 7.60 7.02 -13.96
N TYR A 3 7.24 5.98 -13.21
CA TYR A 3 5.93 5.31 -13.31
C TYR A 3 4.84 6.08 -12.53
N ILE A 4 5.20 6.59 -11.33
CA ILE A 4 4.34 7.50 -10.57
C ILE A 4 5.08 8.82 -10.41
N ARG A 5 4.40 9.96 -10.68
CA ARG A 5 4.94 11.30 -10.44
C ARG A 5 3.95 12.15 -9.68
N PHE A 6 4.48 12.84 -8.70
CA PHE A 6 3.81 13.94 -8.02
C PHE A 6 4.52 15.23 -8.43
N GLU A 7 3.77 16.19 -8.91
CA GLU A 7 4.28 17.49 -9.37
C GLU A 7 3.59 18.62 -8.61
N ASN A 8 4.35 19.29 -7.76
CA ASN A 8 3.93 20.44 -6.96
C ASN A 8 2.64 20.20 -6.16
N ILE A 9 2.52 19.03 -5.51
CA ILE A 9 1.32 18.66 -4.78
C ILE A 9 1.15 19.54 -3.55
N GLU A 10 -0.02 20.14 -3.45
CA GLU A 10 -0.47 20.92 -2.31
C GLU A 10 -1.76 20.34 -1.74
N LYS A 11 -1.87 20.36 -0.39
CA LYS A 11 -3.08 19.99 0.33
C LYS A 11 -3.19 20.74 1.64
N SER A 12 -4.37 21.30 1.88
CA SER A 12 -4.73 21.91 3.15
C SER A 12 -6.02 21.29 3.70
N PHE A 13 -6.15 21.29 5.00
CA PHE A 13 -7.40 21.05 5.69
C PHE A 13 -7.71 22.30 6.50
N ASP A 14 -8.82 22.95 6.19
CA ASP A 14 -9.15 24.27 6.68
C ASP A 14 -7.99 25.28 6.46
N ILE A 15 -7.41 25.79 7.54
CA ILE A 15 -6.27 26.75 7.50
C ILE A 15 -4.91 26.05 7.56
N GLN A 16 -4.86 24.74 7.81
CA GLN A 16 -3.60 24.03 7.99
C GLN A 16 -3.11 23.42 6.67
N LYS A 17 -1.98 23.89 6.16
CA LYS A 17 -1.29 23.28 5.02
C LYS A 17 -0.60 21.99 5.47
N VAL A 18 -1.01 20.86 4.89
CA VAL A 18 -0.53 19.50 5.24
C VAL A 18 0.46 18.96 4.21
N LEU A 19 0.30 19.32 2.93
CA LEU A 19 1.28 19.06 1.88
C LEU A 19 1.65 20.38 1.22
N ASP A 20 2.94 20.62 1.06
CA ASP A 20 3.50 21.88 0.55
C ASP A 20 4.58 21.57 -0.48
N ASP A 21 4.23 21.76 -1.75
CA ASP A 21 5.12 21.59 -2.90
C ASP A 21 5.79 20.21 -2.97
N ILE A 22 5.01 19.12 -2.87
CA ILE A 22 5.54 17.76 -2.92
C ILE A 22 5.88 17.38 -4.35
N ASN A 23 7.14 17.03 -4.57
CA ASN A 23 7.68 16.55 -5.83
C ASN A 23 8.37 15.20 -5.61
N ILE A 24 7.78 14.10 -6.13
CA ILE A 24 8.26 12.73 -5.98
C ILE A 24 8.15 12.00 -7.33
N CYS A 25 9.18 11.20 -7.65
CA CYS A 25 9.18 10.30 -8.79
C CYS A 25 9.46 8.87 -8.33
N ILE A 26 8.65 7.90 -8.77
CA ILE A 26 8.78 6.48 -8.42
C ILE A 26 8.85 5.68 -9.72
N ASP A 27 9.83 4.79 -9.82
CA ASP A 27 9.98 3.92 -10.98
C ASP A 27 9.08 2.69 -10.88
N GLN A 28 8.78 2.06 -12.02
CA GLN A 28 7.98 0.85 -12.05
C GLN A 28 8.70 -0.29 -11.34
N GLY A 29 7.97 -1.03 -10.50
CA GLY A 29 8.51 -2.15 -9.73
C GLY A 29 9.36 -1.72 -8.53
N GLU A 30 9.43 -0.44 -8.21
CA GLU A 30 10.19 0.07 -7.08
C GLU A 30 9.40 -0.03 -5.77
N PHE A 31 10.07 -0.38 -4.68
CA PHE A 31 9.54 -0.31 -3.33
C PHE A 31 10.05 0.99 -2.68
N ILE A 32 9.20 1.99 -2.55
CA ILE A 32 9.57 3.25 -1.89
C ILE A 32 8.91 3.39 -0.52
N THR A 33 9.60 4.08 0.37
CA THR A 33 9.03 4.46 1.68
C THR A 33 8.93 5.97 1.82
N LEU A 34 7.78 6.41 2.32
CA LEU A 34 7.57 7.74 2.89
C LEU A 34 7.84 7.64 4.39
N LEU A 35 8.98 8.16 4.85
CA LEU A 35 9.43 8.12 6.24
C LEU A 35 9.27 9.50 6.87
N GLY A 36 8.87 9.55 8.15
CA GLY A 36 8.81 10.80 8.89
C GLY A 36 7.92 10.72 10.12
N PRO A 37 7.89 11.77 10.96
CA PRO A 37 7.09 11.79 12.19
C PRO A 37 5.59 11.73 11.90
N SER A 38 4.80 11.36 12.91
CA SER A 38 3.34 11.40 12.82
C SER A 38 2.85 12.82 12.52
N GLY A 39 1.82 12.94 11.68
CA GLY A 39 1.25 14.23 11.30
C GLY A 39 2.01 15.02 10.21
N CYS A 40 3.12 14.50 9.66
CA CYS A 40 3.88 15.22 8.61
C CYS A 40 3.30 15.10 7.18
N GLY A 41 2.12 14.48 6.99
CA GLY A 41 1.43 14.44 5.70
C GLY A 41 1.56 13.12 4.90
N LYS A 42 2.30 12.10 5.38
CA LYS A 42 2.53 10.82 4.65
C LYS A 42 1.24 10.11 4.23
N THR A 43 0.36 9.85 5.21
CA THR A 43 -0.95 9.22 4.96
C THR A 43 -1.82 10.06 4.04
N THR A 44 -1.78 11.39 4.16
CA THR A 44 -2.51 12.30 3.27
C THR A 44 -2.00 12.18 1.85
N LEU A 45 -0.68 12.17 1.61
CA LEU A 45 -0.09 11.98 0.30
C LEU A 45 -0.46 10.61 -0.30
N LEU A 46 -0.43 9.55 0.53
CA LEU A 46 -0.83 8.21 0.12
C LEU A 46 -2.32 8.17 -0.29
N ARG A 47 -3.19 8.84 0.48
CA ARG A 47 -4.63 8.96 0.16
C ARG A 47 -4.89 9.79 -1.08
N CYS A 48 -4.11 10.85 -1.32
CA CYS A 48 -4.16 11.60 -2.57
C CYS A 48 -3.80 10.69 -3.78
N LEU A 49 -2.76 9.86 -3.64
CA LEU A 49 -2.39 8.88 -4.67
C LEU A 49 -3.49 7.85 -4.91
N ALA A 50 -4.13 7.36 -3.85
CA ALA A 50 -5.24 6.42 -3.95
C ALA A 50 -6.53 7.04 -4.53
N GLY A 51 -6.63 8.38 -4.61
CA GLY A 51 -7.84 9.11 -5.00
C GLY A 51 -8.91 9.16 -3.92
N LEU A 52 -8.55 8.87 -2.68
CA LEU A 52 -9.41 8.95 -1.51
C LEU A 52 -9.45 10.37 -0.93
N GLU A 53 -8.46 11.19 -1.27
CA GLU A 53 -8.36 12.59 -0.90
C GLU A 53 -8.03 13.41 -2.15
N LYS A 54 -8.62 14.60 -2.29
CA LYS A 54 -8.34 15.51 -3.41
C LYS A 54 -7.17 16.40 -3.07
N VAL A 55 -6.30 16.63 -4.03
CA VAL A 55 -5.26 17.66 -3.94
C VAL A 55 -5.86 19.05 -4.18
N ASP A 56 -5.28 20.09 -3.60
CA ASP A 56 -5.70 21.48 -3.80
C ASP A 56 -4.88 22.13 -4.91
N GLY A 57 -3.66 21.62 -5.16
CA GLY A 57 -2.77 22.04 -6.24
C GLY A 57 -1.87 20.92 -6.72
N GLY A 58 -1.25 21.13 -7.88
CA GLY A 58 -0.33 20.17 -8.48
C GLY A 58 -1.02 19.06 -9.30
N LYS A 59 -0.22 18.08 -9.72
CA LYS A 59 -0.68 16.95 -10.55
C LYS A 59 -0.09 15.63 -10.11
N ILE A 60 -0.87 14.55 -10.28
CA ILE A 60 -0.46 13.17 -10.03
C ILE A 60 -0.54 12.41 -11.35
N PHE A 61 0.57 11.76 -11.72
CA PHE A 61 0.64 10.93 -12.92
C PHE A 61 0.89 9.47 -12.56
N LEU A 62 0.24 8.56 -13.27
CA LEU A 62 0.49 7.14 -13.27
C LEU A 62 0.70 6.68 -14.72
N ASP A 63 1.86 6.11 -15.02
CA ASP A 63 2.22 5.63 -16.35
C ASP A 63 1.98 6.70 -17.43
N ASN A 64 2.46 7.93 -17.16
CA ASN A 64 2.29 9.16 -17.96
C ASN A 64 0.84 9.66 -18.12
N ARG A 65 -0.15 8.99 -17.54
CA ARG A 65 -1.54 9.43 -17.52
C ARG A 65 -1.77 10.33 -16.30
N ASP A 66 -2.36 11.51 -16.50
CA ASP A 66 -2.83 12.36 -15.40
C ASP A 66 -4.03 11.67 -14.69
N ILE A 67 -3.83 11.38 -13.41
CA ILE A 67 -4.84 10.75 -12.54
C ILE A 67 -5.29 11.65 -11.40
N THR A 68 -4.95 12.94 -11.45
CA THR A 68 -5.19 13.90 -10.37
C THR A 68 -6.62 13.84 -9.83
N TYR A 69 -7.59 13.84 -10.74
CA TYR A 69 -9.01 13.81 -10.39
C TYR A 69 -9.70 12.48 -10.74
N ALA A 70 -8.93 11.44 -11.12
CA ALA A 70 -9.48 10.12 -11.40
C ALA A 70 -10.05 9.48 -10.13
N LEU A 71 -11.16 8.78 -10.26
CA LEU A 71 -11.77 8.06 -9.13
C LEU A 71 -10.88 6.90 -8.67
N PRO A 72 -10.94 6.47 -7.40
CA PRO A 72 -10.13 5.35 -6.87
C PRO A 72 -10.20 4.08 -7.74
N LYS A 73 -11.41 3.72 -8.22
CA LYS A 73 -11.64 2.55 -9.07
C LYS A 73 -10.92 2.59 -10.43
N GLU A 74 -10.52 3.78 -10.89
CA GLU A 74 -9.89 4.02 -12.19
C GLU A 74 -8.36 4.01 -12.12
N ARG A 75 -7.80 4.06 -10.89
CA ARG A 75 -6.36 4.13 -10.64
C ARG A 75 -5.67 2.77 -10.62
N ASN A 76 -6.43 1.68 -10.56
CA ASN A 76 -5.90 0.29 -10.50
C ASN A 76 -4.84 0.09 -9.41
N MET A 77 -5.09 0.62 -8.23
CA MET A 77 -4.25 0.53 -7.05
C MET A 77 -4.96 -0.24 -5.95
N SER A 78 -4.21 -0.96 -5.13
CA SER A 78 -4.71 -1.58 -3.90
C SER A 78 -4.10 -0.91 -2.69
N MET A 79 -4.87 -0.77 -1.61
CA MET A 79 -4.42 -0.13 -0.38
C MET A 79 -4.68 -1.01 0.83
N ILE A 80 -3.67 -1.14 1.69
CA ILE A 80 -3.79 -1.71 3.02
C ILE A 80 -3.77 -0.55 4.02
N PHE A 81 -4.87 -0.43 4.77
CA PHE A 81 -5.03 0.59 5.80
C PHE A 81 -4.44 0.12 7.13
N GLN A 82 -4.10 1.04 7.99
CA GLN A 82 -3.57 0.80 9.33
C GLN A 82 -4.45 -0.15 10.17
N GLN A 83 -5.77 -0.07 10.04
CA GLN A 83 -6.75 -0.94 10.74
C GLN A 83 -7.25 -2.10 9.87
N TYR A 84 -6.47 -2.57 8.88
CA TYR A 84 -6.77 -3.68 7.96
C TYR A 84 -8.11 -3.58 7.20
N SER A 85 -9.11 -2.90 7.73
CA SER A 85 -10.44 -2.63 7.14
C SER A 85 -11.10 -3.88 6.56
N LEU A 86 -11.01 -5.02 7.27
CA LEU A 86 -11.71 -6.25 6.89
C LEU A 86 -13.21 -6.11 7.14
N PHE A 87 -14.02 -6.73 6.29
CA PHE A 87 -15.47 -6.80 6.49
C PHE A 87 -15.77 -7.84 7.59
N PRO A 88 -16.24 -7.44 8.78
CA PRO A 88 -16.36 -8.34 9.93
C PRO A 88 -17.44 -9.40 9.74
N THR A 89 -18.43 -9.14 8.91
CA THR A 89 -19.55 -10.06 8.60
C THR A 89 -19.26 -11.01 7.45
N MET A 90 -18.06 -10.93 6.85
CA MET A 90 -17.65 -11.79 5.76
C MET A 90 -16.55 -12.75 6.21
N THR A 91 -16.56 -13.99 5.71
CA THR A 91 -15.46 -14.92 5.91
C THR A 91 -14.19 -14.44 5.22
N VAL A 92 -13.04 -15.02 5.55
CA VAL A 92 -11.75 -14.77 4.91
C VAL A 92 -11.85 -14.89 3.38
N ALA A 93 -12.40 -15.99 2.89
CA ALA A 93 -12.57 -16.18 1.45
C ALA A 93 -13.45 -15.10 0.80
N LYS A 94 -14.54 -14.69 1.48
CA LYS A 94 -15.43 -13.62 0.99
C LYS A 94 -14.75 -12.25 1.02
N ASN A 95 -13.95 -11.96 2.04
CA ASN A 95 -13.14 -10.74 2.12
C ASN A 95 -12.18 -10.64 0.93
N ILE A 96 -11.42 -11.70 0.66
CA ILE A 96 -10.46 -11.76 -0.45
C ILE A 96 -11.19 -11.66 -1.80
N ALA A 97 -12.30 -12.38 -1.97
CA ALA A 97 -13.07 -12.41 -3.21
C ALA A 97 -13.80 -11.09 -3.53
N PHE A 98 -13.91 -10.16 -2.57
CA PHE A 98 -14.76 -8.97 -2.71
C PHE A 98 -14.39 -8.14 -3.95
N GLY A 99 -13.11 -7.79 -4.11
CA GLY A 99 -12.63 -7.01 -5.25
C GLY A 99 -12.83 -7.73 -6.60
N LEU A 100 -12.65 -9.06 -6.63
CA LEU A 100 -12.85 -9.87 -7.84
C LEU A 100 -14.30 -9.89 -8.30
N LYS A 101 -15.25 -9.91 -7.34
CA LYS A 101 -16.69 -9.82 -7.65
C LYS A 101 -17.04 -8.46 -8.26
N MET A 102 -16.42 -7.37 -7.79
CA MET A 102 -16.60 -6.04 -8.39
C MET A 102 -16.05 -5.98 -9.82
N GLN A 103 -15.02 -6.76 -10.14
CA GLN A 103 -14.48 -6.93 -11.49
C GLN A 103 -15.35 -7.85 -12.37
N ARG A 104 -16.46 -8.41 -11.84
CA ARG A 104 -17.40 -9.30 -12.53
C ARG A 104 -16.75 -10.57 -13.11
N LEU A 105 -15.73 -11.11 -12.43
CA LEU A 105 -15.08 -12.35 -12.83
C LEU A 105 -15.98 -13.58 -12.58
N GLY A 106 -15.75 -14.64 -13.35
CA GLY A 106 -16.45 -15.91 -13.20
C GLY A 106 -16.14 -16.63 -11.87
N GLN A 107 -17.08 -17.38 -11.33
CA GLN A 107 -16.94 -18.04 -10.03
C GLN A 107 -15.73 -18.99 -9.94
N ALA A 108 -15.44 -19.75 -11.00
CA ALA A 108 -14.29 -20.64 -11.06
C ALA A 108 -12.96 -19.88 -10.95
N GLU A 109 -12.84 -18.76 -11.65
CA GLU A 109 -11.66 -17.89 -11.60
C GLU A 109 -11.50 -17.26 -10.22
N ILE A 110 -12.59 -16.75 -9.62
CA ILE A 110 -12.58 -16.19 -8.25
C ILE A 110 -12.07 -17.24 -7.27
N LYS A 111 -12.60 -18.47 -7.31
CA LYS A 111 -12.18 -19.58 -6.42
C LYS A 111 -10.68 -19.87 -6.56
N ASN A 112 -10.18 -19.96 -7.79
CA ASN A 112 -8.78 -20.22 -8.06
C ASN A 112 -7.87 -19.08 -7.54
N ARG A 113 -8.22 -17.81 -7.82
CA ARG A 113 -7.44 -16.67 -7.36
C ARG A 113 -7.42 -16.54 -5.83
N VAL A 114 -8.57 -16.78 -5.16
CA VAL A 114 -8.65 -16.78 -3.70
C VAL A 114 -7.77 -17.88 -3.11
N ALA A 115 -7.82 -19.11 -3.65
CA ALA A 115 -6.99 -20.22 -3.18
C ALA A 115 -5.48 -19.90 -3.33
N ASN A 116 -5.07 -19.32 -4.46
CA ASN A 116 -3.69 -18.91 -4.68
C ASN A 116 -3.27 -17.78 -3.72
N ALA A 117 -4.11 -16.78 -3.53
CA ALA A 117 -3.82 -15.68 -2.60
C ALA A 117 -3.66 -16.20 -1.15
N LEU A 118 -4.49 -17.16 -0.72
CA LEU A 118 -4.37 -17.78 0.60
C LEU A 118 -3.06 -18.56 0.76
N LYS A 119 -2.59 -19.26 -0.30
CA LYS A 119 -1.27 -19.90 -0.31
C LYS A 119 -0.14 -18.89 -0.18
N MET A 120 -0.18 -17.79 -0.94
CA MET A 120 0.84 -16.74 -0.91
C MET A 120 1.01 -16.12 0.49
N VAL A 121 -0.06 -16.05 1.29
CA VAL A 121 -0.03 -15.45 2.64
C VAL A 121 -0.05 -16.47 3.77
N ASP A 122 0.16 -17.76 3.48
CA ASP A 122 0.20 -18.87 4.46
C ASP A 122 -1.07 -18.95 5.35
N LEU A 123 -2.26 -18.85 4.71
CA LEU A 123 -3.57 -18.92 5.39
C LEU A 123 -4.48 -20.03 4.82
N VAL A 124 -3.92 -21.07 4.19
CA VAL A 124 -4.68 -22.24 3.73
C VAL A 124 -5.41 -22.88 4.91
N GLY A 125 -6.68 -23.22 4.73
CA GLY A 125 -7.55 -23.79 5.78
C GLY A 125 -8.27 -22.72 6.63
N SER A 126 -8.04 -21.42 6.36
CA SER A 126 -8.73 -20.35 7.07
C SER A 126 -9.90 -19.73 6.31
N GLU A 127 -10.29 -20.30 5.17
CA GLU A 127 -11.26 -19.78 4.20
C GLU A 127 -12.62 -19.42 4.84
N ASN A 128 -13.07 -20.24 5.77
CA ASN A 128 -14.38 -20.11 6.42
C ASN A 128 -14.37 -19.32 7.73
N LYS A 129 -13.19 -18.96 8.26
CA LYS A 129 -13.07 -18.14 9.47
C LYS A 129 -13.56 -16.72 9.21
N TYR A 130 -14.06 -16.07 10.26
CA TYR A 130 -14.38 -14.65 10.28
C TYR A 130 -13.21 -13.84 10.85
N PRO A 131 -13.09 -12.54 10.54
CA PRO A 131 -12.01 -11.69 11.08
C PRO A 131 -11.84 -11.77 12.60
N GLY A 132 -12.92 -11.82 13.38
CA GLY A 132 -12.88 -11.92 14.83
C GLY A 132 -12.31 -13.24 15.37
N GLN A 133 -12.11 -14.25 14.53
CA GLN A 133 -11.50 -15.55 14.87
C GLN A 133 -10.01 -15.61 14.52
N LEU A 134 -9.44 -14.51 14.04
CA LEU A 134 -8.07 -14.39 13.58
C LEU A 134 -7.24 -13.53 14.52
N SER A 135 -5.97 -13.87 14.70
CA SER A 135 -4.99 -12.97 15.31
C SER A 135 -4.77 -11.71 14.44
N GLY A 136 -4.24 -10.64 15.02
CA GLY A 136 -3.94 -9.40 14.28
C GLY A 136 -3.06 -9.64 13.04
N GLY A 137 -2.05 -10.50 13.15
CA GLY A 137 -1.20 -10.85 12.01
C GLY A 137 -1.89 -11.69 10.94
N GLU A 138 -2.84 -12.57 11.32
CA GLU A 138 -3.67 -13.28 10.34
C GLU A 138 -4.62 -12.31 9.63
N GLN A 139 -5.22 -11.36 10.36
CA GLN A 139 -6.06 -10.32 9.76
C GLN A 139 -5.28 -9.48 8.76
N GLN A 140 -4.04 -9.11 9.07
CA GLN A 140 -3.17 -8.39 8.14
C GLN A 140 -2.87 -9.22 6.89
N ARG A 141 -2.54 -10.51 7.05
CA ARG A 141 -2.33 -11.40 5.90
C ARG A 141 -3.59 -11.54 5.04
N VAL A 142 -4.78 -11.54 5.63
CA VAL A 142 -6.03 -11.47 4.86
C VAL A 142 -6.17 -10.16 4.10
N ALA A 143 -5.83 -9.01 4.72
CA ALA A 143 -5.83 -7.72 4.04
C ALA A 143 -4.83 -7.68 2.88
N LEU A 144 -3.64 -8.25 3.07
CA LEU A 144 -2.65 -8.42 2.02
C LEU A 144 -3.19 -9.30 0.87
N ALA A 145 -3.72 -10.48 1.18
CA ALA A 145 -4.34 -11.37 0.19
C ALA A 145 -5.44 -10.66 -0.61
N ARG A 146 -6.29 -9.86 0.07
CA ARG A 146 -7.34 -9.05 -0.57
C ARG A 146 -6.78 -8.00 -1.52
N SER A 147 -5.63 -7.42 -1.23
CA SER A 147 -5.01 -6.41 -2.07
C SER A 147 -4.31 -6.99 -3.29
N ILE A 148 -3.64 -8.14 -3.16
CA ILE A 148 -2.89 -8.75 -4.27
C ILE A 148 -3.77 -9.53 -5.25
N VAL A 149 -4.90 -10.09 -4.79
CA VAL A 149 -5.78 -10.94 -5.60
C VAL A 149 -6.35 -10.22 -6.82
N THR A 150 -6.49 -8.90 -6.75
CA THR A 150 -7.00 -8.04 -7.83
C THR A 150 -5.99 -7.79 -8.93
N LYS A 151 -4.72 -8.19 -8.73
CA LYS A 151 -3.59 -7.96 -9.65
C LYS A 151 -3.36 -6.47 -9.95
N SER A 152 -3.54 -5.63 -8.95
CA SER A 152 -3.20 -4.21 -9.06
C SER A 152 -1.70 -4.04 -9.25
N LYS A 153 -1.29 -3.11 -10.13
CA LYS A 153 0.14 -2.83 -10.38
C LYS A 153 0.79 -2.02 -9.26
N VAL A 154 -0.01 -1.32 -8.45
CA VAL A 154 0.45 -0.46 -7.36
C VAL A 154 -0.15 -0.94 -6.04
N LEU A 155 0.72 -1.12 -5.04
CA LEU A 155 0.36 -1.45 -3.67
C LEU A 155 0.69 -0.28 -2.75
N LEU A 156 -0.31 0.19 -2.00
CA LEU A 156 -0.20 1.26 -1.03
C LEU A 156 -0.31 0.68 0.38
N LEU A 157 0.65 0.98 1.26
CA LEU A 157 0.75 0.45 2.61
C LEU A 157 0.78 1.61 3.61
N ASP A 158 -0.30 1.81 4.38
CA ASP A 158 -0.43 2.89 5.37
C ASP A 158 -0.18 2.33 6.78
N GLU A 159 1.04 2.47 7.29
CA GLU A 159 1.51 1.97 8.59
C GLU A 159 1.04 0.52 8.91
N PRO A 160 1.27 -0.45 8.00
CA PRO A 160 0.66 -1.77 8.12
C PRO A 160 1.13 -2.57 9.34
N PHE A 161 2.22 -2.18 9.99
CA PHE A 161 2.83 -2.93 11.10
C PHE A 161 2.62 -2.31 12.48
N SER A 162 1.89 -1.19 12.58
CA SER A 162 1.78 -0.40 13.83
C SER A 162 1.12 -1.16 15.01
N ALA A 163 0.27 -2.15 14.71
CA ALA A 163 -0.48 -2.89 15.72
C ALA A 163 0.03 -4.33 15.94
N ILE A 164 1.28 -4.65 15.55
CA ILE A 164 1.80 -6.02 15.55
C ILE A 164 3.03 -6.14 16.43
N ASP A 165 3.17 -7.28 17.13
CA ASP A 165 4.36 -7.60 17.89
C ASP A 165 5.62 -7.74 17.02
N ALA A 166 6.81 -7.54 17.62
CA ALA A 166 8.07 -7.43 16.90
C ALA A 166 8.45 -8.71 16.12
N LYS A 167 8.10 -9.91 16.63
CA LYS A 167 8.44 -11.17 15.96
C LYS A 167 7.60 -11.37 14.71
N LEU A 168 6.30 -11.15 14.84
CA LEU A 168 5.36 -11.28 13.73
C LEU A 168 5.58 -10.20 12.67
N ARG A 169 5.93 -8.97 13.08
CA ARG A 169 6.28 -7.85 12.20
C ARG A 169 7.38 -8.23 11.21
N LYS A 170 8.50 -8.81 11.71
CA LYS A 170 9.62 -9.24 10.85
C LYS A 170 9.19 -10.26 9.80
N SER A 171 8.40 -11.25 10.21
CA SER A 171 7.91 -12.27 9.27
C SER A 171 7.00 -11.70 8.19
N LEU A 172 6.16 -10.73 8.55
CA LEU A 172 5.28 -10.05 7.60
C LEU A 172 6.01 -9.10 6.65
N GLN A 173 7.06 -8.42 7.13
CA GLN A 173 7.92 -7.60 6.28
C GLN A 173 8.57 -8.45 5.18
N ILE A 174 9.13 -9.62 5.56
CA ILE A 174 9.72 -10.57 4.61
C ILE A 174 8.64 -11.00 3.60
N LYS A 175 7.47 -11.40 4.08
CA LYS A 175 6.38 -11.87 3.22
C LYS A 175 5.88 -10.83 2.23
N ILE A 176 5.75 -9.56 2.66
CA ILE A 176 5.36 -8.46 1.77
C ILE A 176 6.42 -8.22 0.72
N LYS A 177 7.72 -8.28 1.08
CA LYS A 177 8.81 -8.10 0.12
C LYS A 177 8.86 -9.25 -0.90
N GLU A 178 8.71 -10.51 -0.46
CA GLU A 178 8.60 -11.66 -1.36
C GLU A 178 7.47 -11.49 -2.39
N ILE A 179 6.28 -11.08 -1.92
CA ILE A 179 5.12 -10.87 -2.80
C ILE A 179 5.35 -9.70 -3.75
N HIS A 180 5.95 -8.61 -3.27
CA HIS A 180 6.33 -7.47 -4.11
C HIS A 180 7.26 -7.90 -5.25
N ASP A 181 8.32 -8.65 -4.91
CA ASP A 181 9.32 -9.12 -5.87
C ASP A 181 8.71 -10.14 -6.86
N GLU A 182 7.89 -11.10 -6.36
CA GLU A 182 7.24 -12.13 -7.19
C GLU A 182 6.24 -11.52 -8.20
N LEU A 183 5.49 -10.49 -7.78
CA LEU A 183 4.47 -9.88 -8.62
C LEU A 183 4.96 -8.67 -9.42
N GLY A 184 6.19 -8.20 -9.20
CA GLY A 184 6.75 -7.02 -9.84
C GLY A 184 5.93 -5.75 -9.60
N MET A 185 5.37 -5.60 -8.39
CA MET A 185 4.50 -4.48 -8.04
C MET A 185 5.32 -3.22 -7.77
N THR A 186 4.73 -2.04 -8.02
CA THR A 186 5.25 -0.78 -7.49
C THR A 186 4.63 -0.56 -6.11
N THR A 187 5.44 -0.40 -5.06
CA THR A 187 4.93 -0.28 -3.69
C THR A 187 5.27 1.07 -3.07
N VAL A 188 4.27 1.73 -2.49
CA VAL A 188 4.43 2.95 -1.69
C VAL A 188 4.07 2.62 -0.25
N PHE A 189 5.06 2.68 0.61
CA PHE A 189 4.96 2.32 2.02
C PHE A 189 5.10 3.55 2.92
N VAL A 190 4.21 3.70 3.88
CA VAL A 190 4.25 4.75 4.89
C VAL A 190 4.62 4.13 6.23
N THR A 191 5.64 4.68 6.87
CA THR A 191 6.05 4.32 8.23
C THR A 191 6.72 5.49 8.94
N HIS A 192 6.81 5.42 10.26
CA HIS A 192 7.65 6.28 11.09
C HIS A 192 8.89 5.52 11.62
N ASP A 193 8.99 4.22 11.32
CA ASP A 193 10.10 3.35 11.77
C ASP A 193 11.20 3.33 10.71
N GLN A 194 12.42 3.75 11.13
CA GLN A 194 13.59 3.80 10.25
C GLN A 194 14.09 2.41 9.86
N GLU A 195 14.02 1.43 10.78
CA GLU A 195 14.49 0.07 10.48
C GLU A 195 13.59 -0.59 9.42
N GLU A 196 12.27 -0.38 9.51
CA GLU A 196 11.33 -0.85 8.49
C GLU A 196 11.67 -0.25 7.13
N ALA A 197 11.83 1.07 7.07
CA ALA A 197 12.15 1.80 5.84
C ALA A 197 13.45 1.28 5.22
N MET A 198 14.52 1.16 6.01
CA MET A 198 15.83 0.70 5.53
C MET A 198 15.84 -0.76 5.09
N ARG A 199 15.02 -1.61 5.70
CA ARG A 199 14.96 -3.05 5.40
C ARG A 199 14.20 -3.33 4.10
N MET A 200 13.09 -2.62 3.87
CA MET A 200 12.15 -2.96 2.82
C MET A 200 12.34 -2.18 1.53
N SER A 201 12.90 -0.97 1.59
CA SER A 201 12.82 -0.02 0.49
C SER A 201 14.07 0.01 -0.39
N ASP A 202 13.83 0.23 -1.67
CA ASP A 202 14.88 0.59 -2.63
C ASP A 202 15.22 2.07 -2.50
N ARG A 203 14.22 2.91 -2.15
CA ARG A 203 14.36 4.36 -1.98
C ARG A 203 13.46 4.86 -0.85
N ILE A 204 13.97 5.82 -0.08
CA ILE A 204 13.27 6.44 1.05
C ILE A 204 13.16 7.94 0.80
N TYR A 205 11.96 8.48 0.94
CA TYR A 205 11.68 9.90 0.96
C TYR A 205 11.40 10.33 2.40
N LEU A 206 12.26 11.21 2.94
CA LEU A 206 12.08 11.76 4.28
C LEU A 206 11.12 12.95 4.21
N MET A 207 10.00 12.84 4.91
CA MET A 207 8.97 13.89 4.99
C MET A 207 8.98 14.55 6.37
N CYS A 208 8.85 15.87 6.38
CA CYS A 208 8.68 16.68 7.59
C CYS A 208 7.87 17.92 7.27
N ASN A 209 6.92 18.28 8.15
CA ASN A 209 6.10 19.47 8.01
C ASN A 209 5.52 19.68 6.59
N GLY A 210 4.98 18.63 6.01
CA GLY A 210 4.34 18.70 4.71
C GLY A 210 5.28 18.76 3.51
N LYS A 211 6.60 18.65 3.70
CA LYS A 211 7.63 18.73 2.64
C LYS A 211 8.48 17.47 2.56
N VAL A 212 9.02 17.20 1.38
CA VAL A 212 10.09 16.21 1.19
C VAL A 212 11.42 16.91 1.45
N LEU A 213 12.13 16.50 2.52
CA LEU A 213 13.41 17.10 2.90
C LEU A 213 14.57 16.48 2.15
N ASN A 214 14.52 15.16 1.93
CA ASN A 214 15.64 14.44 1.32
C ASN A 214 15.14 13.13 0.66
N ARG A 215 15.97 12.60 -0.24
CA ARG A 215 15.77 11.34 -0.95
C ARG A 215 16.99 10.46 -0.76
N TRP A 216 16.83 9.28 -0.14
CA TRP A 216 17.89 8.30 0.04
C TRP A 216 17.63 7.11 -0.87
N VAL A 217 18.66 6.68 -1.58
CA VAL A 217 18.67 5.48 -2.42
C VAL A 217 19.47 4.42 -1.70
N ARG A 218 18.95 3.21 -1.57
CA ARG A 218 19.70 2.08 -1.04
C ARG A 218 20.76 1.69 -2.06
N LEU A 219 22.04 1.99 -1.75
CA LEU A 219 23.14 1.42 -2.48
C LEU A 219 23.22 -0.07 -2.12
N TRP A 220 22.98 -0.95 -3.08
CA TRP A 220 23.32 -2.36 -2.94
C TRP A 220 24.85 -2.45 -2.83
N ILE A 221 25.35 -2.59 -1.61
CA ILE A 221 26.75 -2.99 -1.41
C ILE A 221 26.76 -4.47 -1.75
N CYS A 222 27.27 -4.80 -2.94
CA CYS A 222 27.61 -6.17 -3.30
C CYS A 222 28.72 -6.61 -2.34
N THR A 223 28.38 -7.44 -1.34
CA THR A 223 29.34 -8.24 -0.57
C THR A 223 29.38 -9.63 -1.12
#